data_e8aaf0095680e650e65d75249b1e1db4
#
_entry.id   e8aaf0095680e650e65d75249b1e1db4
#
_cell.length_a   1.000
_cell.length_b   1.000
_cell.length_c   1.000
_cell.angle_alpha   90.00
_cell.angle_beta   90.00
_cell.angle_gamma   90.00
#
_symmetry.space_group_name_H-M   'P 1'
#
loop_
_entity.id
_entity.type
_entity.pdbx_description
1 polymer ?
#
loop_
_entity_poly.entity_id
_entity_poly.type
_entity_poly.pdbx_seq_one_letter_code
_entity_poly.pdbx_strand_id
1 'polypeptide(L)'
;IEEIAKTTSESAVATVGKLKLHPNAANVIPGEAVFTIDMRDLDEDVIGKMSLRIENLCSEIQEVTGCVVQIEPQFEVIPTKSCPKLVSSSFHESEKLGFKTGILPSKASHDSQEIGRICPMVMIFVPSRNGLSHSYKEYTSLDQCANGIEVLLNTIFSIDKNFLDKPLMI
;
A
#
# COMPACT_ATOMS: atom_id res chain seq x y z
N ILE A 1 -13.88 -1.59 12.05
CA ILE A 1 -12.56 -1.27 11.50
C ILE A 1 -12.67 -0.92 10.02
N GLU A 2 -13.22 -1.79 9.18
CA GLU A 2 -13.40 -1.53 7.74
C GLU A 2 -14.17 -0.24 7.44
N GLU A 3 -15.23 0.04 8.19
CA GLU A 3 -16.02 1.26 8.04
C GLU A 3 -15.23 2.52 8.38
N ILE A 4 -14.36 2.45 9.40
CA ILE A 4 -13.46 3.55 9.73
C ILE A 4 -12.56 3.90 8.54
N ALA A 5 -11.97 2.92 7.89
CA ALA A 5 -11.16 3.16 6.71
C ALA A 5 -11.97 3.80 5.59
N LYS A 6 -13.06 3.16 5.16
CA LYS A 6 -13.93 3.62 4.06
C LYS A 6 -14.49 5.04 4.24
N THR A 7 -14.75 5.44 5.49
CA THR A 7 -15.29 6.78 5.81
C THR A 7 -14.21 7.81 6.11
N THR A 8 -12.93 7.41 6.19
CA THR A 8 -11.81 8.33 6.39
C THR A 8 -11.23 8.78 5.05
N SER A 9 -11.05 7.86 4.09
CA SER A 9 -10.55 8.17 2.75
C SER A 9 -10.97 7.06 1.77
N GLU A 10 -11.12 7.41 0.48
CA GLU A 10 -11.41 6.45 -0.59
C GLU A 10 -10.23 5.48 -0.83
N SER A 11 -9.00 5.93 -0.55
CA SER A 11 -7.80 5.12 -0.68
C SER A 11 -7.49 4.29 0.55
N ALA A 12 -8.05 4.63 1.72
CA ALA A 12 -7.75 3.95 2.96
C ALA A 12 -8.23 2.50 2.97
N VAL A 13 -7.41 1.64 3.56
CA VAL A 13 -7.77 0.26 3.86
C VAL A 13 -7.36 -0.09 5.28
N ALA A 14 -8.20 -0.89 5.95
CA ALA A 14 -7.88 -1.45 7.26
C ALA A 14 -8.37 -2.89 7.34
N THR A 15 -7.52 -3.78 7.80
CA THR A 15 -7.77 -5.21 7.83
C THR A 15 -7.46 -5.79 9.20
N VAL A 16 -8.37 -6.61 9.71
CA VAL A 16 -8.11 -7.48 10.88
C VAL A 16 -7.50 -8.78 10.36
N GLY A 17 -6.18 -8.92 10.44
CA GLY A 17 -5.44 -10.02 9.82
C GLY A 17 -5.29 -11.26 10.70
N LYS A 18 -5.22 -11.08 12.02
CA LYS A 18 -5.08 -12.17 13.00
C LYS A 18 -6.09 -11.98 14.11
N LEU A 19 -6.64 -13.08 14.59
CA LEU A 19 -7.52 -13.10 15.76
C LEU A 19 -7.18 -14.32 16.63
N LYS A 20 -6.93 -14.08 17.91
CA LYS A 20 -6.75 -15.11 18.92
C LYS A 20 -7.76 -14.90 20.04
N LEU A 21 -8.38 -15.97 20.48
CA LEU A 21 -9.35 -15.97 21.58
C LEU A 21 -8.85 -16.88 22.69
N HIS A 22 -9.13 -16.53 23.94
CA HIS A 22 -8.86 -17.36 25.10
C HIS A 22 -10.12 -17.49 25.96
N PRO A 23 -10.55 -18.73 26.33
CA PRO A 23 -9.89 -20.03 26.13
C PRO A 23 -10.16 -20.67 24.75
N ASN A 24 -10.84 -20.02 23.82
CA ASN A 24 -11.17 -20.53 22.47
C ASN A 24 -11.90 -21.90 22.50
N ALA A 25 -12.88 -22.02 23.37
CA ALA A 25 -13.72 -23.21 23.53
C ALA A 25 -15.13 -22.92 23.01
N ALA A 26 -15.75 -23.93 22.39
CA ALA A 26 -17.04 -23.77 21.69
C ALA A 26 -18.22 -23.39 22.59
N ASN A 27 -18.14 -23.65 23.86
CA ASN A 27 -19.20 -23.45 24.86
C ASN A 27 -18.81 -22.46 25.98
N VAL A 28 -17.74 -21.68 25.77
CA VAL A 28 -17.26 -20.69 26.77
C VAL A 28 -17.11 -19.33 26.06
N ILE A 29 -17.68 -18.30 26.68
CA ILE A 29 -17.49 -16.92 26.21
C ILE A 29 -16.01 -16.55 26.43
N PRO A 30 -15.30 -16.08 25.39
CA PRO A 30 -13.91 -15.67 25.52
C PRO A 30 -13.73 -14.55 26.56
N GLY A 31 -12.78 -14.73 27.46
CA GLY A 31 -12.36 -13.71 28.41
C GLY A 31 -11.33 -12.74 27.84
N GLU A 32 -10.65 -13.15 26.77
CA GLU A 32 -9.64 -12.34 26.08
C GLU A 32 -9.74 -12.53 24.55
N ALA A 33 -9.59 -11.45 23.82
CA ALA A 33 -9.47 -11.44 22.38
C ALA A 33 -8.27 -10.55 21.96
N VAL A 34 -7.31 -11.11 21.25
CA VAL A 34 -6.15 -10.39 20.70
C VAL A 34 -6.23 -10.42 19.19
N PHE A 35 -6.19 -9.26 18.56
CA PHE A 35 -6.21 -9.17 17.11
C PHE A 35 -5.29 -8.07 16.59
N THR A 36 -4.84 -8.20 15.34
CA THR A 36 -4.02 -7.21 14.67
C THR A 36 -4.85 -6.40 13.68
N ILE A 37 -4.60 -5.12 13.62
CA ILE A 37 -5.16 -4.21 12.61
C ILE A 37 -4.00 -3.73 11.73
N ASP A 38 -4.10 -3.96 10.43
CA ASP A 38 -3.20 -3.40 9.41
C ASP A 38 -3.93 -2.24 8.73
N MET A 39 -3.38 -1.03 8.83
CA MET A 39 -3.95 0.19 8.23
C MET A 39 -3.00 0.71 7.16
N ARG A 40 -3.53 1.07 6.00
CA ARG A 40 -2.74 1.59 4.88
C ARG A 40 -3.46 2.71 4.15
N ASP A 41 -2.71 3.75 3.84
CA ASP A 41 -3.07 4.81 2.89
C ASP A 41 -1.79 5.37 2.26
N LEU A 42 -1.92 6.20 1.21
CA LEU A 42 -0.80 6.95 0.61
C LEU A 42 -0.47 8.22 1.39
N ASP A 43 -1.33 8.60 2.33
CA ASP A 43 -1.22 9.79 3.15
C ASP A 43 -1.09 9.41 4.62
N GLU A 44 0.01 9.81 5.25
CA GLU A 44 0.29 9.58 6.66
C GLU A 44 -0.78 10.21 7.58
N ASP A 45 -1.28 11.40 7.23
CA ASP A 45 -2.33 12.07 7.99
C ASP A 45 -3.63 11.26 8.01
N VAL A 46 -3.93 10.53 6.93
CA VAL A 46 -5.10 9.63 6.86
C VAL A 46 -4.90 8.44 7.79
N ILE A 47 -3.70 7.86 7.82
CA ILE A 47 -3.38 6.76 8.74
C ILE A 47 -3.53 7.23 10.20
N GLY A 48 -3.00 8.41 10.54
CA GLY A 48 -3.14 9.00 11.86
C GLY A 48 -4.60 9.24 12.25
N LYS A 49 -5.44 9.72 11.34
CA LYS A 49 -6.88 9.88 11.57
C LYS A 49 -7.59 8.55 11.82
N MET A 50 -7.22 7.49 11.08
CA MET A 50 -7.76 6.14 11.34
C MET A 50 -7.37 5.64 12.73
N SER A 51 -6.11 5.81 13.13
CA SER A 51 -5.62 5.41 14.46
C SER A 51 -6.42 6.09 15.56
N LEU A 52 -6.55 7.42 15.50
CA LEU A 52 -7.32 8.20 16.48
C LEU A 52 -8.79 7.73 16.56
N ARG A 53 -9.43 7.44 15.42
CA ARG A 53 -10.81 6.95 15.41
C ARG A 53 -10.94 5.57 16.03
N ILE A 54 -9.94 4.70 15.87
CA ILE A 54 -9.90 3.39 16.51
C ILE A 54 -9.72 3.53 18.01
N GLU A 55 -8.81 4.40 18.47
CA GLU A 55 -8.59 4.70 19.88
C GLU A 55 -9.88 5.22 20.57
N ASN A 56 -10.58 6.15 19.92
CA ASN A 56 -11.86 6.66 20.42
C ASN A 56 -12.92 5.55 20.52
N LEU A 57 -13.04 4.71 19.48
CA LEU A 57 -13.95 3.57 19.50
C LEU A 57 -13.61 2.57 20.61
N CYS A 58 -12.34 2.32 20.87
CA CYS A 58 -11.88 1.47 21.96
C CYS A 58 -12.28 2.07 23.33
N SER A 59 -12.16 3.37 23.49
CA SER A 59 -12.58 4.07 24.71
C SER A 59 -14.10 3.96 24.93
N GLU A 60 -14.89 4.17 23.89
CA GLU A 60 -16.36 4.00 23.94
C GLU A 60 -16.75 2.56 24.32
N ILE A 61 -16.07 1.56 23.73
CA ILE A 61 -16.32 0.14 24.06
C ILE A 61 -16.00 -0.13 25.53
N GLN A 62 -14.90 0.39 26.05
CA GLN A 62 -14.54 0.24 27.47
C GLN A 62 -15.61 0.82 28.41
N GLU A 63 -16.10 2.03 28.08
CA GLU A 63 -17.12 2.69 28.88
C GLU A 63 -18.46 1.92 28.89
N VAL A 64 -18.87 1.42 27.74
CA VAL A 64 -20.18 0.74 27.61
C VAL A 64 -20.13 -0.70 28.14
N THR A 65 -19.01 -1.42 27.94
CA THR A 65 -18.95 -2.86 28.22
C THR A 65 -18.20 -3.21 29.50
N GLY A 66 -17.37 -2.32 30.01
CA GLY A 66 -16.43 -2.58 31.11
C GLY A 66 -15.23 -3.47 30.70
N CYS A 67 -15.08 -3.80 29.43
CA CYS A 67 -13.90 -4.51 28.93
C CYS A 67 -12.66 -3.60 29.03
N VAL A 68 -11.51 -4.16 29.31
CA VAL A 68 -10.22 -3.45 29.24
C VAL A 68 -9.66 -3.62 27.83
N VAL A 69 -9.40 -2.53 27.15
CA VAL A 69 -8.76 -2.53 25.81
C VAL A 69 -7.35 -1.97 25.93
N GLN A 70 -6.39 -2.69 25.37
CA GLN A 70 -4.99 -2.24 25.26
C GLN A 70 -4.63 -2.18 23.79
N ILE A 71 -4.00 -1.08 23.38
CA ILE A 71 -3.55 -0.85 22.01
C ILE A 71 -2.01 -0.81 22.04
N GLU A 72 -1.38 -1.67 21.26
CA GLU A 72 0.08 -1.74 21.14
C GLU A 72 0.48 -1.54 19.68
N PRO A 73 1.02 -0.37 19.29
CA PRO A 73 1.62 -0.18 17.98
C PRO A 73 2.76 -1.20 17.76
N GLN A 74 2.69 -1.96 16.66
CA GLN A 74 3.66 -3.00 16.37
C GLN A 74 4.72 -2.53 15.38
N PHE A 75 4.28 -1.85 14.34
CA PHE A 75 5.13 -1.46 13.23
C PHE A 75 4.50 -0.30 12.46
N GLU A 76 5.30 0.69 12.13
CA GLU A 76 4.87 1.85 11.36
C GLU A 76 5.81 2.06 10.17
N VAL A 77 5.22 2.26 8.98
CA VAL A 77 5.95 2.58 7.76
C VAL A 77 5.33 3.82 7.14
N ILE A 78 6.15 4.86 7.01
CA ILE A 78 5.73 6.11 6.37
C ILE A 78 5.52 5.87 4.87
N PRO A 79 4.36 6.23 4.31
CA PRO A 79 4.11 6.14 2.88
C PRO A 79 5.13 6.96 2.07
N THR A 80 5.63 6.38 0.99
CA THR A 80 6.59 7.05 0.11
C THR A 80 5.96 7.30 -1.25
N LYS A 81 5.94 8.56 -1.68
CA LYS A 81 5.36 8.97 -2.96
C LYS A 81 6.36 8.76 -4.09
N SER A 82 5.89 8.19 -5.19
CA SER A 82 6.67 8.12 -6.43
C SER A 82 6.97 9.52 -6.97
N CYS A 83 8.14 9.69 -7.58
CA CYS A 83 8.54 10.96 -8.19
C CYS A 83 7.63 11.30 -9.39
N PRO A 84 6.91 12.44 -9.39
CA PRO A 84 5.97 12.76 -10.47
C PRO A 84 6.62 12.84 -11.86
N LYS A 85 7.88 13.29 -11.95
CA LYS A 85 8.62 13.34 -13.22
C LYS A 85 8.89 11.94 -13.77
N LEU A 86 9.28 10.99 -12.89
CA LEU A 86 9.53 9.62 -13.29
C LEU A 86 8.24 8.89 -13.67
N VAL A 87 7.15 9.12 -12.93
CA VAL A 87 5.81 8.61 -13.27
C VAL A 87 5.38 9.11 -14.64
N SER A 88 5.48 10.43 -14.90
CA SER A 88 5.13 11.02 -16.18
C SER A 88 5.98 10.48 -17.33
N SER A 89 7.29 10.31 -17.12
CA SER A 89 8.19 9.74 -18.12
C SER A 89 7.80 8.30 -18.45
N SER A 90 7.62 7.44 -17.45
CA SER A 90 7.25 6.04 -17.65
C SER A 90 5.87 5.90 -18.32
N PHE A 91 4.91 6.75 -17.93
CA PHE A 91 3.59 6.79 -18.53
C PHE A 91 3.69 7.13 -20.03
N HIS A 92 4.42 8.18 -20.37
CA HIS A 92 4.60 8.65 -21.74
C HIS A 92 5.31 7.62 -22.62
N GLU A 93 6.37 6.97 -22.12
CA GLU A 93 7.06 5.92 -22.88
C GLU A 93 6.16 4.69 -23.09
N SER A 94 5.32 4.34 -22.12
CA SER A 94 4.33 3.27 -22.28
C SER A 94 3.28 3.60 -23.36
N GLU A 95 2.79 4.85 -23.40
CA GLU A 95 1.84 5.30 -24.44
C GLU A 95 2.48 5.28 -25.83
N LYS A 96 3.75 5.72 -25.98
CA LYS A 96 4.49 5.66 -27.26
C LYS A 96 4.61 4.25 -27.80
N LEU A 97 4.73 3.26 -26.91
CA LEU A 97 4.78 1.83 -27.27
C LEU A 97 3.38 1.28 -27.60
N GLY A 98 2.32 2.08 -27.46
CA GLY A 98 0.94 1.68 -27.76
C GLY A 98 0.30 0.83 -26.68
N PHE A 99 0.86 0.79 -25.45
CA PHE A 99 0.28 0.04 -24.36
C PHE A 99 -0.85 0.81 -23.67
N LYS A 100 -1.88 0.08 -23.24
CA LYS A 100 -2.92 0.65 -22.38
C LYS A 100 -2.35 0.87 -20.98
N THR A 101 -2.17 2.12 -20.62
CA THR A 101 -1.48 2.54 -19.41
C THR A 101 -2.43 3.18 -18.39
N GLY A 102 -2.13 3.02 -17.11
CA GLY A 102 -2.83 3.66 -16.01
C GLY A 102 -1.91 3.95 -14.84
N ILE A 103 -2.28 4.92 -14.01
CA ILE A 103 -1.59 5.24 -12.77
C ILE A 103 -2.39 4.62 -11.63
N LEU A 104 -1.74 3.82 -10.81
CA LEU A 104 -2.33 3.08 -9.70
C LEU A 104 -1.58 3.34 -8.39
N PRO A 105 -2.28 3.51 -7.27
CA PRO A 105 -1.64 3.48 -5.96
C PRO A 105 -1.24 2.04 -5.61
N SER A 106 -0.02 1.82 -5.15
CA SER A 106 0.32 0.56 -4.49
C SER A 106 -0.01 0.64 -3.00
N LYS A 107 -0.78 -0.32 -2.52
CA LYS A 107 -1.10 -0.47 -1.09
C LYS A 107 -0.25 -1.59 -0.44
N ALA A 108 0.67 -2.20 -1.20
CA ALA A 108 1.63 -3.16 -0.70
C ALA A 108 2.94 -2.47 -0.31
N SER A 109 3.70 -3.07 0.61
CA SER A 109 5.06 -2.65 0.90
C SER A 109 6.00 -3.13 -0.20
N HIS A 110 6.95 -2.27 -0.59
CA HIS A 110 7.96 -2.55 -1.62
C HIS A 110 9.32 -2.03 -1.17
N ASP A 111 10.40 -2.67 -1.60
CA ASP A 111 11.77 -2.20 -1.34
C ASP A 111 12.01 -0.79 -1.89
N SER A 112 11.32 -0.44 -2.99
CA SER A 112 11.32 0.90 -3.56
C SER A 112 10.80 1.99 -2.60
N GLN A 113 10.01 1.62 -1.59
CA GLN A 113 9.57 2.55 -0.54
C GLN A 113 10.75 3.05 0.28
N GLU A 114 11.68 2.17 0.62
CA GLU A 114 12.91 2.56 1.33
C GLU A 114 13.86 3.34 0.42
N ILE A 115 13.98 2.94 -0.83
CA ILE A 115 14.78 3.67 -1.83
C ILE A 115 14.21 5.08 -2.05
N GLY A 116 12.90 5.23 -2.07
CA GLY A 116 12.22 6.52 -2.25
C GLY A 116 12.48 7.55 -1.14
N ARG A 117 13.03 7.13 0.01
CA ARG A 117 13.46 8.02 1.10
C ARG A 117 14.79 8.73 0.81
N ILE A 118 15.60 8.17 -0.08
CA ILE A 118 16.96 8.66 -0.37
C ILE A 118 17.14 9.13 -1.82
N CYS A 119 16.25 8.71 -2.72
CA CYS A 119 16.29 9.16 -4.11
C CYS A 119 14.91 9.09 -4.78
N PRO A 120 14.68 9.84 -5.87
CA PRO A 120 13.46 9.74 -6.65
C PRO A 120 13.23 8.31 -7.17
N MET A 121 12.02 7.77 -6.99
CA MET A 121 11.65 6.43 -7.44
C MET A 121 10.34 6.41 -8.21
N VAL A 122 10.14 5.39 -9.02
CA VAL A 122 8.90 4.99 -9.67
C VAL A 122 8.84 3.48 -9.75
N MET A 123 7.64 2.93 -9.75
CA MET A 123 7.41 1.50 -9.98
C MET A 123 6.60 1.31 -11.25
N ILE A 124 6.98 0.31 -12.05
CA ILE A 124 6.25 -0.14 -13.22
C ILE A 124 5.60 -1.48 -12.88
N PHE A 125 4.28 -1.53 -12.97
CA PHE A 125 3.51 -2.75 -12.75
C PHE A 125 3.10 -3.37 -14.07
N VAL A 126 3.10 -4.68 -14.12
CA VAL A 126 2.60 -5.48 -15.25
C VAL A 126 1.34 -6.26 -14.81
N PRO A 127 0.42 -6.58 -15.74
CA PRO A 127 -0.79 -7.30 -15.41
C PRO A 127 -0.49 -8.68 -14.83
N SER A 128 -1.15 -9.00 -13.70
CA SER A 128 -1.21 -10.36 -13.15
C SER A 128 -2.56 -10.99 -13.47
N ARG A 129 -2.58 -12.31 -13.65
CA ARG A 129 -3.80 -13.08 -13.92
C ARG A 129 -4.83 -12.86 -12.81
N ASN A 130 -6.00 -12.35 -13.19
CA ASN A 130 -7.09 -11.98 -12.26
C ASN A 130 -6.69 -10.96 -11.19
N GLY A 131 -5.63 -10.18 -11.39
CA GLY A 131 -5.12 -9.25 -10.39
C GLY A 131 -4.57 -9.89 -9.11
N LEU A 132 -4.26 -11.19 -9.14
CA LEU A 132 -3.76 -11.91 -7.98
C LEU A 132 -2.31 -11.55 -7.69
N SER A 133 -2.02 -11.34 -6.40
CA SER A 133 -0.66 -11.28 -5.87
C SER A 133 -0.58 -12.04 -4.54
N HIS A 134 0.64 -12.36 -4.08
CA HIS A 134 0.90 -13.12 -2.85
C HIS A 134 0.18 -14.48 -2.80
N SER A 135 0.03 -15.13 -3.96
CA SER A 135 -0.65 -16.41 -4.12
C SER A 135 0.14 -17.33 -5.03
N TYR A 136 0.09 -18.64 -4.80
CA TYR A 136 0.67 -19.62 -5.71
C TYR A 136 0.03 -19.63 -7.11
N LYS A 137 -1.11 -18.97 -7.27
CA LYS A 137 -1.80 -18.76 -8.55
C LYS A 137 -1.40 -17.46 -9.26
N GLU A 138 -0.55 -16.65 -8.63
CA GLU A 138 -0.02 -15.43 -9.25
C GLU A 138 0.74 -15.79 -10.52
N TYR A 139 0.40 -15.10 -11.60
CA TYR A 139 1.01 -15.38 -12.89
C TYR A 139 0.95 -14.16 -13.79
N THR A 140 2.10 -13.84 -14.39
CA THR A 140 2.24 -12.85 -15.46
C THR A 140 2.83 -13.57 -16.68
N SER A 141 2.27 -13.35 -17.86
CA SER A 141 2.79 -13.97 -19.10
C SER A 141 4.15 -13.38 -19.48
N LEU A 142 4.93 -14.12 -20.22
CA LEU A 142 6.23 -13.65 -20.73
C LEU A 142 6.09 -12.38 -21.57
N ASP A 143 5.03 -12.27 -22.38
CA ASP A 143 4.76 -11.07 -23.18
C ASP A 143 4.51 -9.84 -22.29
N GLN A 144 3.74 -9.99 -21.20
CA GLN A 144 3.51 -8.90 -20.26
C GLN A 144 4.79 -8.50 -19.51
N CYS A 145 5.64 -9.47 -19.17
CA CYS A 145 6.94 -9.19 -18.59
C CYS A 145 7.85 -8.44 -19.60
N ALA A 146 7.87 -8.87 -20.85
CA ALA A 146 8.62 -8.22 -21.92
C ALA A 146 8.15 -6.78 -22.14
N ASN A 147 6.83 -6.54 -22.15
CA ASN A 147 6.27 -5.19 -22.25
C ASN A 147 6.73 -4.28 -21.09
N GLY A 148 6.74 -4.80 -19.86
CA GLY A 148 7.23 -4.07 -18.69
C GLY A 148 8.71 -3.72 -18.80
N ILE A 149 9.53 -4.65 -19.29
CA ILE A 149 10.97 -4.41 -19.54
C ILE A 149 11.16 -3.36 -20.63
N GLU A 150 10.38 -3.38 -21.69
CA GLU A 150 10.45 -2.41 -22.78
C GLU A 150 10.10 -1.00 -22.32
N VAL A 151 9.05 -0.86 -21.49
CA VAL A 151 8.71 0.42 -20.85
C VAL A 151 9.84 0.89 -19.95
N LEU A 152 10.40 0.02 -19.12
CA LEU A 152 11.52 0.35 -18.24
C LEU A 152 12.74 0.84 -19.03
N LEU A 153 13.12 0.13 -20.08
CA LEU A 153 14.27 0.45 -20.93
C LEU A 153 14.10 1.83 -21.57
N ASN A 154 12.94 2.08 -22.20
CA ASN A 154 12.65 3.37 -22.83
C ASN A 154 12.56 4.52 -21.81
N THR A 155 12.03 4.24 -20.62
CA THR A 155 12.02 5.21 -19.50
C THR A 155 13.44 5.60 -19.11
N ILE A 156 14.35 4.63 -18.93
CA ILE A 156 15.76 4.88 -18.60
C ILE A 156 16.41 5.76 -19.68
N PHE A 157 16.27 5.43 -20.95
CA PHE A 157 16.84 6.23 -22.05
C PHE A 157 16.25 7.63 -22.12
N SER A 158 14.95 7.78 -21.86
CA SER A 158 14.29 9.10 -21.85
C SER A 158 14.81 9.96 -20.70
N ILE A 159 15.03 9.38 -19.53
CA ILE A 159 15.56 10.07 -18.34
C ILE A 159 17.03 10.46 -18.57
N ASP A 160 17.85 9.54 -19.08
CA ASP A 160 19.26 9.77 -19.33
C ASP A 160 19.49 10.97 -20.29
N LYS A 161 18.76 11.00 -21.39
CA LYS A 161 18.79 12.16 -22.31
C LYS A 161 18.39 13.46 -21.64
N ASN A 162 17.34 13.47 -20.83
CA ASN A 162 16.87 14.65 -20.12
C ASN A 162 17.80 15.06 -18.98
N PHE A 163 18.54 14.09 -18.40
CA PHE A 163 19.50 14.33 -17.33
C PHE A 163 20.76 15.05 -17.84
N LEU A 164 21.22 14.69 -19.04
CA LEU A 164 22.36 15.38 -19.69
C LEU A 164 22.02 16.85 -20.02
N ASP A 165 20.75 17.13 -20.33
CA ASP A 165 20.29 18.49 -20.68
C ASP A 165 19.88 19.33 -19.44
N LYS A 166 19.32 18.72 -18.40
CA LYS A 166 18.92 19.40 -17.14
C LYS A 166 18.90 18.40 -15.97
N PRO A 167 19.83 18.51 -15.00
CA PRO A 167 19.82 17.63 -13.83
C PRO A 167 18.49 17.72 -13.06
N LEU A 168 18.00 16.57 -12.60
CA LEU A 168 16.84 16.48 -11.71
C LEU A 168 17.18 17.26 -10.43
N MET A 169 16.51 18.38 -10.19
CA MET A 169 16.60 19.03 -8.87
C MET A 169 15.84 18.13 -7.88
N ILE A 170 16.57 17.62 -6.91
CA ILE A 170 16.09 16.81 -5.78
C ILE A 170 15.30 17.70 -4.83
#